data_1226badabe41c11f9fc94e636f08de58
#
_entry.id   1226badabe41c11f9fc94e636f08de58
#
_cell.length_a   1.000
_cell.length_b   1.000
_cell.length_c   1.000
_cell.angle_alpha   90.00
_cell.angle_beta   90.00
_cell.angle_gamma   90.00
#
_symmetry.space_group_name_H-M   'P 1'
#
loop_
_entity.id
_entity.type
_entity.pdbx_description
1 polymer ?
#
loop_
_entity_poly.entity_id
_entity_poly.type
_entity_poly.pdbx_seq_one_letter_code
_entity_poly.pdbx_strand_id
1 'polypeptide(L)'
;MTIKIALPNKGRLDRPATELFRQAGFRFERTERSLSVPVLDAPIELLFVRAKDVGELVADGVADLGVTGLDMIREMAVPVDIVLDLGFGRCALVAAVPDRSPVQTIEDFDGLRVATSHPATVAGFFEGKGISVTTVPLAG
;
A
#
# COMPACT_ATOMS: atom_id res chain seq x y z
N MET A 1 26.07 -9.95 7.32
CA MET A 1 24.59 -9.94 7.28
C MET A 1 24.14 -8.79 6.39
N THR A 2 23.21 -9.03 5.49
CA THR A 2 22.65 -8.01 4.60
C THR A 2 21.21 -7.74 5.00
N ILE A 3 20.88 -6.48 5.21
CA ILE A 3 19.50 -6.04 5.49
C ILE A 3 18.76 -5.88 4.16
N LYS A 4 17.64 -6.55 4.02
CA LYS A 4 16.78 -6.47 2.83
C LYS A 4 15.61 -5.54 3.08
N ILE A 5 15.44 -4.55 2.22
CA ILE A 5 14.38 -3.55 2.34
C ILE A 5 13.52 -3.58 1.09
N ALA A 6 12.23 -3.89 1.25
CA ALA A 6 11.27 -3.91 0.17
C ALA A 6 10.71 -2.50 -0.09
N LEU A 7 10.79 -2.04 -1.33
CA LEU A 7 10.29 -0.75 -1.78
C LEU A 7 9.29 -0.92 -2.92
N PRO A 8 8.31 -0.02 -3.05
CA PRO A 8 7.39 -0.02 -4.18
C PRO A 8 8.14 0.20 -5.50
N ASN A 9 7.80 -0.59 -6.51
CA ASN A 9 8.45 -0.52 -7.84
C ASN A 9 7.71 0.37 -8.84
N LYS A 10 6.51 0.84 -8.49
CA LYS A 10 5.67 1.73 -9.31
C LYS A 10 4.61 2.43 -8.46
N GLY A 11 3.88 3.34 -9.10
CA GLY A 11 2.80 4.07 -8.46
C GLY A 11 3.27 5.25 -7.62
N ARG A 12 2.36 5.77 -6.79
CA ARG A 12 2.58 7.00 -6.02
C ARG A 12 3.71 6.94 -5.00
N LEU A 13 3.99 5.76 -4.46
CA LEU A 13 4.99 5.58 -3.41
C LEU A 13 6.39 5.28 -3.94
N ASP A 14 6.53 4.88 -5.20
CA ASP A 14 7.82 4.50 -5.79
C ASP A 14 8.85 5.64 -5.69
N ARG A 15 8.55 6.77 -6.30
CA ARG A 15 9.47 7.90 -6.36
C ARG A 15 9.81 8.50 -4.99
N PRO A 16 8.82 8.77 -4.12
CA PRO A 16 9.10 9.27 -2.77
C PRO A 16 9.91 8.30 -1.93
N ALA A 17 9.64 6.99 -1.99
CA ALA A 17 10.40 6.00 -1.25
C ALA A 17 11.86 5.92 -1.75
N THR A 18 12.07 5.86 -3.05
CA THR A 18 13.41 5.85 -3.65
C THR A 18 14.20 7.10 -3.27
N GLU A 19 13.57 8.27 -3.34
CA GLU A 19 14.19 9.54 -3.00
C GLU A 19 14.54 9.65 -1.51
N LEU A 20 13.69 9.12 -0.63
CA LEU A 20 13.97 9.06 0.81
C LEU A 20 15.32 8.39 1.08
N PHE A 21 15.59 7.25 0.45
CA PHE A 21 16.84 6.52 0.64
C PHE A 21 18.05 7.28 0.08
N ARG A 22 17.88 7.98 -1.05
CA ARG A 22 18.92 8.85 -1.61
C ARG A 22 19.24 10.03 -0.71
N GLN A 23 18.21 10.69 -0.19
CA GLN A 23 18.35 11.80 0.76
C GLN A 23 18.99 11.35 2.09
N ALA A 24 18.75 10.12 2.51
CA ALA A 24 19.42 9.51 3.66
C ALA A 24 20.90 9.19 3.40
N GLY A 25 21.41 9.43 2.19
CA GLY A 25 22.81 9.23 1.84
C GLY A 25 23.14 7.87 1.25
N PHE A 26 22.15 7.00 1.02
CA PHE A 26 22.38 5.72 0.38
C PHE A 26 22.58 5.87 -1.14
N ARG A 27 23.63 5.25 -1.65
CA ARG A 27 23.97 5.27 -3.07
C ARG A 27 23.63 3.92 -3.69
N PHE A 28 22.81 3.93 -4.72
CA PHE A 28 22.43 2.74 -5.49
C PHE A 28 22.01 3.13 -6.90
N GLU A 29 22.20 2.21 -7.82
CA GLU A 29 21.79 2.37 -9.21
C GLU A 29 20.57 1.49 -9.50
N ARG A 30 19.50 2.10 -9.93
CA ARG A 30 18.25 1.43 -10.28
C ARG A 30 17.86 1.70 -11.70
N THR A 31 17.48 0.65 -12.43
CA THR A 31 16.78 0.72 -13.71
C THR A 31 15.31 0.33 -13.54
N GLU A 32 14.47 0.61 -14.52
CA GLU A 32 13.04 0.23 -14.48
C GLU A 32 12.80 -1.27 -14.31
N ARG A 33 13.78 -2.09 -14.69
CA ARG A 33 13.71 -3.55 -14.61
C ARG A 33 14.40 -4.14 -13.38
N SER A 34 14.98 -3.30 -12.53
CA SER A 34 15.68 -3.78 -11.33
C SER A 34 14.69 -4.38 -10.34
N LEU A 35 14.91 -5.65 -9.99
CA LEU A 35 14.16 -6.32 -8.92
C LEU A 35 14.89 -6.23 -7.58
N SER A 36 16.20 -6.29 -7.63
CA SER A 36 17.08 -6.19 -6.47
C SER A 36 18.29 -5.33 -6.82
N VAL A 37 18.66 -4.47 -5.90
CA VAL A 37 19.76 -3.52 -6.08
C VAL A 37 20.56 -3.41 -4.78
N PRO A 38 21.89 -3.66 -4.81
CA PRO A 38 22.73 -3.43 -3.65
C PRO A 38 22.92 -1.94 -3.40
N VAL A 39 22.97 -1.56 -2.13
CA VAL A 39 23.42 -0.22 -1.71
C VAL A 39 24.96 -0.22 -1.65
N LEU A 40 25.57 0.78 -2.27
CA LEU A 40 27.01 0.94 -2.23
C LEU A 40 27.44 1.36 -0.82
N ASP A 41 28.51 0.76 -0.34
CA ASP A 41 29.12 1.06 0.96
C ASP A 41 28.23 0.77 2.19
N ALA A 42 27.20 -0.07 2.04
CA ALA A 42 26.36 -0.52 3.14
C ALA A 42 25.89 -1.97 2.92
N PRO A 43 25.71 -2.78 3.96
CA PRO A 43 25.20 -4.13 3.86
C PRO A 43 23.67 -4.12 3.70
N ILE A 44 23.18 -3.44 2.68
CA ILE A 44 21.75 -3.25 2.40
C ILE A 44 21.46 -3.65 0.94
N GLU A 45 20.37 -4.36 0.76
CA GLU A 45 19.82 -4.72 -0.53
C GLU A 45 18.39 -4.19 -0.64
N LEU A 46 18.10 -3.42 -1.68
CA LEU A 46 16.77 -2.89 -1.96
C LEU A 46 16.02 -3.82 -2.92
N LEU A 47 14.86 -4.28 -2.51
CA LEU A 47 13.97 -5.12 -3.30
C LEU A 47 12.82 -4.26 -3.85
N PHE A 48 12.67 -4.19 -5.17
CA PHE A 48 11.61 -3.39 -5.80
C PHE A 48 10.44 -4.29 -6.19
N VAL A 49 9.33 -4.15 -5.47
CA VAL A 49 8.15 -5.01 -5.59
C VAL A 49 6.87 -4.16 -5.63
N ARG A 50 5.73 -4.77 -5.91
CA ARG A 50 4.45 -4.04 -5.85
C ARG A 50 4.16 -3.63 -4.40
N ALA A 51 3.61 -2.44 -4.20
CA ALA A 51 3.30 -1.91 -2.86
C ALA A 51 2.43 -2.87 -2.03
N LYS A 52 1.50 -3.58 -2.67
CA LYS A 52 0.64 -4.56 -2.01
C LYS A 52 1.39 -5.80 -1.48
N ASP A 53 2.51 -6.15 -2.11
CA ASP A 53 3.26 -7.36 -1.76
C ASP A 53 4.31 -7.11 -0.66
N VAL A 54 4.63 -5.85 -0.40
CA VAL A 54 5.66 -5.46 0.60
C VAL A 54 5.37 -6.03 1.99
N GLY A 55 4.13 -5.90 2.46
CA GLY A 55 3.75 -6.38 3.79
C GLY A 55 3.95 -7.88 3.97
N GLU A 56 3.56 -8.68 2.98
CA GLU A 56 3.73 -10.14 3.01
C GLU A 56 5.21 -10.52 2.99
N LEU A 57 6.03 -9.87 2.17
CA LEU A 57 7.47 -10.13 2.11
C LEU A 57 8.17 -9.88 3.45
N VAL A 58 7.71 -8.88 4.20
CA VAL A 58 8.23 -8.62 5.55
C VAL A 58 7.70 -9.65 6.54
N ALA A 59 6.41 -9.96 6.51
CA ALA A 59 5.81 -10.96 7.39
C ALA A 59 6.43 -12.35 7.22
N ASP A 60 6.78 -12.72 5.99
CA ASP A 60 7.40 -14.01 5.64
C ASP A 60 8.92 -14.03 5.86
N GLY A 61 9.51 -12.91 6.28
CA GLY A 61 10.96 -12.80 6.52
C GLY A 61 11.82 -12.77 5.25
N VAL A 62 11.23 -12.54 4.08
CA VAL A 62 11.95 -12.35 2.80
C VAL A 62 12.63 -10.97 2.78
N ALA A 63 12.00 -9.98 3.38
CA ALA A 63 12.55 -8.68 3.65
C ALA A 63 12.54 -8.39 5.15
N ASP A 64 13.54 -7.65 5.63
CA ASP A 64 13.63 -7.25 7.05
C ASP A 64 12.77 -6.02 7.34
N LEU A 65 12.67 -5.13 6.36
CA LEU A 65 11.89 -3.89 6.41
C LEU A 65 11.16 -3.69 5.09
N GLY A 66 10.13 -2.83 5.12
CA GLY A 66 9.42 -2.44 3.91
C GLY A 66 8.84 -1.04 4.00
N VAL A 67 8.70 -0.40 2.85
CA VAL A 67 7.97 0.86 2.69
C VAL A 67 6.72 0.60 1.86
N THR A 68 5.56 0.89 2.43
CA THR A 68 4.28 0.72 1.72
C THR A 68 3.22 1.66 2.30
N GLY A 69 2.03 1.65 1.73
CA GLY A 69 0.88 2.39 2.25
C GLY A 69 0.24 1.70 3.44
N LEU A 70 -0.17 2.48 4.44
CA LEU A 70 -0.93 1.97 5.57
C LEU A 70 -2.25 1.32 5.12
N ASP A 71 -2.86 1.82 4.04
CA ASP A 71 -4.03 1.25 3.41
C ASP A 71 -3.79 -0.20 2.94
N MET A 72 -2.62 -0.49 2.39
CA MET A 72 -2.26 -1.85 1.97
C MET A 72 -2.07 -2.79 3.18
N ILE A 73 -1.40 -2.33 4.22
CA ILE A 73 -1.21 -3.12 5.45
C ILE A 73 -2.56 -3.46 6.09
N ARG A 74 -3.47 -2.51 6.14
CA ARG A 74 -4.83 -2.73 6.68
C ARG A 74 -5.66 -3.66 5.80
N GLU A 75 -5.64 -3.44 4.49
CA GLU A 75 -6.39 -4.27 3.53
C GLU A 75 -5.95 -5.73 3.55
N MET A 76 -4.64 -5.97 3.58
CA MET A 76 -4.06 -7.31 3.56
C MET A 76 -4.03 -7.97 4.95
N ALA A 77 -4.25 -7.20 6.03
CA ALA A 77 -4.23 -7.66 7.42
C ALA A 77 -2.98 -8.48 7.77
N VAL A 78 -1.82 -8.07 7.25
CA VAL A 78 -0.56 -8.79 7.49
C VAL A 78 0.00 -8.51 8.89
N PRO A 79 0.62 -9.51 9.55
CA PRO A 79 1.15 -9.37 10.90
C PRO A 79 2.53 -8.71 10.87
N VAL A 80 2.56 -7.38 10.69
CA VAL A 80 3.77 -6.56 10.69
C VAL A 80 3.61 -5.38 11.64
N ASP A 81 4.72 -4.89 12.18
CA ASP A 81 4.76 -3.68 12.99
C ASP A 81 5.03 -2.45 12.13
N ILE A 82 4.31 -1.37 12.42
CA ILE A 82 4.56 -0.06 11.81
C ILE A 82 5.55 0.67 12.71
N VAL A 83 6.77 0.83 12.23
CA VAL A 83 7.88 1.39 13.03
C VAL A 83 8.08 2.89 12.82
N LEU A 84 7.65 3.43 11.68
CA LEU A 84 7.84 4.84 11.34
C LEU A 84 6.80 5.32 10.32
N ASP A 85 6.16 6.47 10.59
CA ASP A 85 5.38 7.22 9.60
C ASP A 85 6.33 8.10 8.79
N LEU A 86 6.39 7.89 7.49
CA LEU A 86 7.30 8.61 6.61
C LEU A 86 6.77 9.98 6.16
N GLY A 87 5.49 10.29 6.45
CA GLY A 87 4.89 11.61 6.21
C GLY A 87 4.57 11.94 4.76
N PHE A 88 4.67 10.99 3.83
CA PHE A 88 4.31 11.19 2.43
C PHE A 88 3.27 10.15 1.95
N GLY A 89 2.72 10.37 0.76
CA GLY A 89 1.77 9.45 0.13
C GLY A 89 0.39 9.45 0.80
N ARG A 90 0.03 10.49 1.52
CA ARG A 90 -1.30 10.61 2.15
C ARG A 90 -2.39 10.51 1.11
N CYS A 91 -3.41 9.73 1.39
CA CYS A 91 -4.59 9.57 0.56
C CYS A 91 -5.82 9.31 1.40
N ALA A 92 -6.98 9.51 0.80
CA ALA A 92 -8.26 9.13 1.36
C ALA A 92 -8.95 8.16 0.39
N LEU A 93 -9.54 7.11 0.94
CA LEU A 93 -10.46 6.28 0.20
C LEU A 93 -11.83 6.96 0.25
N VAL A 94 -12.40 7.24 -0.91
CA VAL A 94 -13.68 7.95 -1.02
C VAL A 94 -14.72 7.07 -1.71
N ALA A 95 -15.97 7.18 -1.27
CA ALA A 95 -17.10 6.61 -1.98
C ALA A 95 -17.54 7.60 -3.07
N ALA A 96 -17.59 7.15 -4.32
CA ALA A 96 -18.00 7.96 -5.45
C ALA A 96 -19.22 7.35 -6.14
N VAL A 97 -20.12 8.21 -6.57
CA VAL A 97 -21.30 7.85 -7.36
C VAL A 97 -21.40 8.77 -8.57
N PRO A 98 -22.09 8.36 -9.64
CA PRO A 98 -22.38 9.25 -10.77
C PRO A 98 -23.12 10.53 -10.32
N ASP A 99 -22.89 11.66 -10.96
CA ASP A 99 -23.52 12.96 -10.61
C ASP A 99 -25.07 12.91 -10.54
N ARG A 100 -25.68 12.02 -11.32
CA ARG A 100 -27.14 11.85 -11.33
C ARG A 100 -27.61 10.67 -10.49
N SER A 101 -26.77 10.14 -9.63
CA SER A 101 -27.16 9.04 -8.74
C SER A 101 -28.22 9.50 -7.73
N PRO A 102 -29.19 8.64 -7.37
CA PRO A 102 -30.09 8.90 -6.27
C PRO A 102 -29.42 8.80 -4.90
N VAL A 103 -28.19 8.25 -4.83
CA VAL A 103 -27.41 8.12 -3.60
C VAL A 103 -26.89 9.50 -3.19
N GLN A 104 -27.35 9.99 -2.04
CA GLN A 104 -26.98 11.31 -1.50
C GLN A 104 -26.27 11.22 -0.16
N THR A 105 -26.49 10.15 0.59
CA THR A 105 -25.96 9.92 1.93
C THR A 105 -25.28 8.57 2.01
N ILE A 106 -24.53 8.35 3.10
CA ILE A 106 -23.85 7.06 3.29
C ILE A 106 -24.87 5.91 3.51
N GLU A 107 -26.01 6.21 4.11
CA GLU A 107 -27.08 5.25 4.37
C GLU A 107 -27.72 4.72 3.08
N ASP A 108 -27.70 5.52 2.03
CA ASP A 108 -28.24 5.14 0.72
C ASP A 108 -27.44 4.02 0.05
N PHE A 109 -26.26 3.69 0.57
CA PHE A 109 -25.47 2.56 0.08
C PHE A 109 -26.00 1.20 0.52
N ASP A 110 -26.92 1.16 1.48
CA ASP A 110 -27.45 -0.11 1.99
C ASP A 110 -28.04 -0.98 0.87
N GLY A 111 -27.58 -2.21 0.78
CA GLY A 111 -27.97 -3.16 -0.27
C GLY A 111 -27.30 -2.97 -1.63
N LEU A 112 -26.42 -1.99 -1.79
CA LEU A 112 -25.75 -1.73 -3.06
C LEU A 112 -24.46 -2.53 -3.24
N ARG A 113 -24.00 -2.61 -4.49
CA ARG A 113 -22.68 -3.13 -4.85
C ARG A 113 -21.68 -1.99 -4.95
N VAL A 114 -20.53 -2.18 -4.33
CA VAL A 114 -19.43 -1.19 -4.30
C VAL A 114 -18.19 -1.81 -4.90
N ALA A 115 -17.76 -1.29 -6.05
CA ALA A 115 -16.53 -1.71 -6.71
C ALA A 115 -15.33 -1.03 -6.06
N THR A 116 -14.31 -1.80 -5.68
CA THR A 116 -13.16 -1.30 -4.94
C THR A 116 -11.93 -2.18 -5.09
N SER A 117 -10.75 -1.58 -5.03
CA SER A 117 -9.48 -2.28 -4.88
C SER A 117 -9.15 -2.62 -3.41
N HIS A 118 -9.99 -2.17 -2.46
CA HIS A 118 -9.83 -2.39 -1.02
C HIS A 118 -11.08 -3.04 -0.41
N PRO A 119 -11.44 -4.26 -0.83
CA PRO A 119 -12.71 -4.87 -0.43
C PRO A 119 -12.85 -5.09 1.07
N ALA A 120 -11.80 -5.51 1.77
CA ALA A 120 -11.85 -5.72 3.22
C ALA A 120 -12.02 -4.41 3.99
N THR A 121 -11.30 -3.37 3.62
CA THR A 121 -11.41 -2.03 4.22
C THR A 121 -12.79 -1.42 4.00
N VAL A 122 -13.33 -1.53 2.80
CA VAL A 122 -14.67 -1.02 2.46
C VAL A 122 -15.75 -1.79 3.19
N ALA A 123 -15.69 -3.11 3.21
CA ALA A 123 -16.65 -3.93 3.94
C ALA A 123 -16.67 -3.58 5.43
N GLY A 124 -15.50 -3.49 6.07
CA GLY A 124 -15.38 -3.11 7.47
C GLY A 124 -15.92 -1.70 7.79
N PHE A 125 -15.70 -0.75 6.88
CA PHE A 125 -16.23 0.62 7.04
C PHE A 125 -17.76 0.64 7.07
N PHE A 126 -18.41 0.00 6.11
CA PHE A 126 -19.87 -0.03 6.04
C PHE A 126 -20.49 -0.88 7.16
N GLU A 127 -19.89 -2.02 7.47
CA GLU A 127 -20.31 -2.87 8.59
C GLU A 127 -20.28 -2.11 9.92
N GLY A 128 -19.23 -1.32 10.18
CA GLY A 128 -19.13 -0.47 11.37
C GLY A 128 -20.22 0.61 11.45
N LYS A 129 -20.90 0.92 10.36
CA LYS A 129 -22.05 1.85 10.30
C LYS A 129 -23.40 1.15 10.25
N GLY A 130 -23.42 -0.18 10.31
CA GLY A 130 -24.66 -0.96 10.21
C GLY A 130 -25.25 -0.99 8.79
N ILE A 131 -24.43 -0.72 7.76
CA ILE A 131 -24.83 -0.68 6.36
C ILE A 131 -24.31 -1.93 5.66
N SER A 132 -25.17 -2.62 4.94
CA SER A 132 -24.81 -3.84 4.20
C SER A 132 -24.52 -3.51 2.74
N VAL A 133 -23.28 -3.73 2.31
CA VAL A 133 -22.89 -3.60 0.90
C VAL A 133 -22.28 -4.91 0.39
N THR A 134 -22.35 -5.12 -0.91
CA THR A 134 -21.62 -6.20 -1.57
C THR A 134 -20.41 -5.60 -2.26
N THR A 135 -19.22 -5.97 -1.82
CA THR A 135 -17.97 -5.49 -2.46
C THR A 135 -17.71 -6.27 -3.75
N VAL A 136 -17.30 -5.53 -4.78
CA VAL A 136 -16.84 -6.08 -6.06
C VAL A 136 -15.36 -5.74 -6.18
N PRO A 137 -14.46 -6.72 -5.98
CA PRO A 137 -13.01 -6.46 -6.05
C PRO A 137 -12.58 -6.04 -7.44
N LEU A 138 -11.77 -4.98 -7.50
CA LEU A 138 -11.11 -4.51 -8.71
C LEU A 138 -9.62 -4.82 -8.64
N ALA A 139 -9.08 -5.35 -9.73
CA ALA A 139 -7.63 -5.42 -9.92
C ALA A 139 -7.11 -4.04 -10.32
N GLY A 140 -6.14 -3.54 -9.59
CA GLY A 140 -5.45 -2.28 -9.89
C GLY A 140 -4.35 -2.47 -10.91
#